data_6a5366a915e86b12adddaac303bf6b7e
#
_entry.id   6a5366a915e86b12adddaac303bf6b7e
#
_cell.length_a   1.000
_cell.length_b   1.000
_cell.length_c   1.000
_cell.angle_alpha   90.00
_cell.angle_beta   90.00
_cell.angle_gamma   90.00
#
_symmetry.space_group_name_H-M   'P 1'
#
loop_
_entity.id
_entity.type
_entity.pdbx_description
1 polymer ?
#
loop_
_entity_poly.entity_id
_entity_poly.type
_entity_poly.pdbx_seq_one_letter_code
_entity_poly.pdbx_strand_id
1 'polypeptide(L)'
;MNCDLQQISKLKSKLGEGIFFDGSAVYWVDIESKRIFSSNKEFNVILDFIPSVILSKIKNRLLVGANKGIYSISPQTIEQEITFENIFDSSEYRLNDGCLLRDGSYLLGFMHQKTHNRKIGGIFHVSKNKNITLLDWNCKIPNTFIE
;
A
#
# COMPACT_ATOMS: atom_id res chain seq x y z
N MET A 1 -2.34 33.21 2.91
CA MET A 1 -3.19 32.15 2.33
C MET A 1 -4.05 31.62 3.46
N ASN A 2 -5.36 31.84 3.44
CA ASN A 2 -6.26 31.18 4.37
C ASN A 2 -6.48 29.75 3.83
N CYS A 3 -6.12 28.75 4.61
CA CYS A 3 -6.35 27.37 4.27
C CYS A 3 -7.63 26.92 5.00
N ASP A 4 -8.71 26.75 4.25
CA ASP A 4 -9.95 26.19 4.81
C ASP A 4 -9.82 24.67 4.87
N LEU A 5 -9.86 24.10 6.08
CA LEU A 5 -9.84 22.67 6.29
C LEU A 5 -11.26 22.12 6.16
N GLN A 6 -11.45 21.18 5.22
CA GLN A 6 -12.71 20.47 5.05
C GLN A 6 -12.56 19.01 5.39
N GLN A 7 -13.41 18.49 6.28
CA GLN A 7 -13.47 17.06 6.56
C GLN A 7 -14.20 16.34 5.41
N ILE A 8 -13.47 15.47 4.69
CA ILE A 8 -14.01 14.71 3.54
C ILE A 8 -14.68 13.39 3.94
N SER A 9 -14.43 12.89 5.15
CA SER A 9 -15.01 11.64 5.65
C SER A 9 -15.21 11.69 7.16
N LYS A 10 -16.26 11.02 7.65
CA LYS A 10 -16.51 10.76 9.09
C LYS A 10 -15.98 9.39 9.54
N LEU A 11 -15.44 8.59 8.62
CA LEU A 11 -14.85 7.29 8.94
C LEU A 11 -13.57 7.50 9.77
N LYS A 12 -13.43 6.67 10.80
CA LYS A 12 -12.25 6.69 11.67
C LYS A 12 -11.36 5.52 11.31
N SER A 13 -10.09 5.80 11.06
CA SER A 13 -9.04 4.79 10.90
C SER A 13 -8.25 4.68 12.20
N LYS A 14 -7.80 3.47 12.53
CA LYS A 14 -6.85 3.24 13.61
C LYS A 14 -5.44 3.66 13.19
N LEU A 15 -5.05 3.30 11.97
CA LEU A 15 -3.81 3.69 11.33
C LEU A 15 -4.09 3.93 9.84
N GLY A 16 -4.53 5.16 9.51
CA GLY A 16 -4.82 5.58 8.15
C GLY A 16 -3.54 5.94 7.40
N GLU A 17 -3.30 5.27 6.26
CA GLU A 17 -2.09 5.41 5.46
C GLU A 17 -2.40 5.25 3.97
N GLY A 18 -1.37 5.34 3.11
CA GLY A 18 -1.44 5.03 1.69
C GLY A 18 -2.51 5.80 0.94
N ILE A 19 -2.58 7.12 1.18
CA ILE A 19 -3.57 8.00 0.56
C ILE A 19 -3.35 8.07 -0.95
N PHE A 20 -4.42 7.85 -1.70
CA PHE A 20 -4.44 7.92 -3.16
C PHE A 20 -5.63 8.77 -3.64
N PHE A 21 -5.39 9.69 -4.56
CA PHE A 21 -6.42 10.52 -5.19
C PHE A 21 -6.50 10.21 -6.69
N ASP A 22 -7.67 9.82 -7.19
CA ASP A 22 -7.88 9.46 -8.60
C ASP A 22 -8.40 10.62 -9.46
N GLY A 23 -8.41 11.83 -8.93
CA GLY A 23 -9.01 13.02 -9.57
C GLY A 23 -10.46 13.29 -9.16
N SER A 24 -11.16 12.34 -8.56
CA SER A 24 -12.56 12.44 -8.15
C SER A 24 -12.81 12.06 -6.69
N ALA A 25 -12.13 11.06 -6.20
CA ALA A 25 -12.26 10.55 -4.83
C ALA A 25 -10.90 10.29 -4.20
N VAL A 26 -10.86 10.39 -2.87
CA VAL A 26 -9.71 10.01 -2.05
C VAL A 26 -9.93 8.60 -1.53
N TYR A 27 -8.91 7.76 -1.64
CA TYR A 27 -8.84 6.41 -1.14
C TYR A 27 -7.74 6.31 -0.09
N TRP A 28 -7.91 5.44 0.91
CA TRP A 28 -6.87 5.18 1.90
C TRP A 28 -7.02 3.78 2.48
N VAL A 29 -5.95 3.27 3.07
CA VAL A 29 -5.95 2.03 3.84
C VAL A 29 -6.04 2.34 5.33
N ASP A 30 -6.61 1.44 6.10
CA ASP A 30 -6.44 1.34 7.54
C ASP A 30 -5.66 0.05 7.83
N ILE A 31 -4.38 0.21 8.10
CA ILE A 31 -3.43 -0.89 8.27
C ILE A 31 -3.86 -1.82 9.42
N GLU A 32 -4.20 -1.23 10.57
CA GLU A 32 -4.56 -2.01 11.77
C GLU A 32 -5.93 -2.66 11.66
N SER A 33 -6.90 -1.99 11.07
CA SER A 33 -8.24 -2.55 10.86
C SER A 33 -8.34 -3.41 9.60
N LYS A 34 -7.27 -3.52 8.81
CA LYS A 34 -7.21 -4.26 7.55
C LYS A 34 -8.34 -3.86 6.60
N ARG A 35 -8.48 -2.57 6.35
CA ARG A 35 -9.56 -2.02 5.53
C ARG A 35 -9.07 -1.07 4.46
N ILE A 36 -9.88 -0.95 3.41
CA ILE A 36 -9.76 0.09 2.40
C ILE A 36 -11.03 0.92 2.43
N PHE A 37 -10.85 2.22 2.39
CA PHE A 37 -11.93 3.21 2.36
C PHE A 37 -11.84 4.11 1.14
N SER A 38 -12.97 4.75 0.81
CA SER A 38 -13.00 5.88 -0.12
C SER A 38 -13.92 7.00 0.37
N SER A 39 -13.62 8.24 -0.03
CA SER A 39 -14.42 9.42 0.34
C SER A 39 -15.82 9.40 -0.27
N ASN A 40 -15.99 8.77 -1.43
CA ASN A 40 -17.29 8.57 -2.11
C ASN A 40 -18.04 7.32 -1.62
N LYS A 41 -17.52 6.59 -0.62
CA LYS A 41 -18.07 5.36 -0.04
C LYS A 41 -18.16 4.16 -0.99
N GLU A 42 -17.58 4.22 -2.17
CA GLU A 42 -17.50 3.11 -3.11
C GLU A 42 -16.72 1.93 -2.53
N PHE A 43 -15.65 2.23 -1.77
CA PHE A 43 -14.86 1.24 -1.06
C PHE A 43 -15.07 1.34 0.44
N ASN A 44 -15.41 0.22 1.04
CA ASN A 44 -15.37 -0.08 2.46
C ASN A 44 -15.14 -1.59 2.60
N VAL A 45 -13.96 -2.04 2.19
CA VAL A 45 -13.61 -3.45 2.06
C VAL A 45 -12.78 -3.89 3.25
N ILE A 46 -13.16 -5.02 3.85
CA ILE A 46 -12.38 -5.70 4.90
C ILE A 46 -11.53 -6.77 4.22
N LEU A 47 -10.27 -6.86 4.64
CA LEU A 47 -9.28 -7.76 4.09
C LEU A 47 -8.83 -8.79 5.13
N ASP A 48 -8.41 -9.97 4.69
CA ASP A 48 -7.78 -11.00 5.52
C ASP A 48 -6.26 -10.81 5.68
N PHE A 49 -5.68 -9.85 4.96
CA PHE A 49 -4.26 -9.47 4.99
C PHE A 49 -4.08 -7.99 5.37
N ILE A 50 -2.84 -7.56 5.58
CA ILE A 50 -2.50 -6.19 6.00
C ILE A 50 -2.23 -5.33 4.76
N PRO A 51 -3.13 -4.39 4.38
CA PRO A 51 -2.87 -3.44 3.32
C PRO A 51 -1.89 -2.36 3.81
N SER A 52 -1.09 -1.78 2.92
CA SER A 52 -0.11 -0.76 3.28
C SER A 52 -0.19 0.47 2.40
N VAL A 53 -0.37 0.32 1.09
CA VAL A 53 -0.34 1.41 0.13
C VAL A 53 -1.29 1.16 -1.04
N ILE A 54 -1.91 2.22 -1.55
CA ILE A 54 -2.66 2.17 -2.80
C ILE A 54 -1.75 2.71 -3.91
N LEU A 55 -1.40 1.84 -4.86
CA LEU A 55 -0.44 2.12 -5.92
C LEU A 55 -1.08 2.78 -7.13
N SER A 56 -2.30 2.39 -7.46
CA SER A 56 -3.06 2.95 -8.58
C SER A 56 -4.52 2.55 -8.55
N LYS A 57 -5.34 3.20 -9.41
CA LYS A 57 -6.71 2.79 -9.71
C LYS A 57 -6.87 2.62 -11.21
N ILE A 58 -7.38 1.47 -11.64
CA ILE A 58 -7.70 1.15 -13.02
C ILE A 58 -9.17 0.75 -13.09
N LYS A 59 -10.00 1.58 -13.74
CA LYS A 59 -11.46 1.42 -13.75
C LYS A 59 -12.01 1.35 -12.31
N ASN A 60 -12.68 0.26 -11.95
CA ASN A 60 -13.25 0.05 -10.61
C ASN A 60 -12.36 -0.88 -9.74
N ARG A 61 -11.06 -0.89 -9.95
CA ARG A 61 -10.10 -1.72 -9.20
C ARG A 61 -8.95 -0.88 -8.68
N LEU A 62 -8.63 -1.05 -7.40
CA LEU A 62 -7.44 -0.50 -6.77
C LEU A 62 -6.32 -1.54 -6.82
N LEU A 63 -5.14 -1.11 -7.16
CA LEU A 63 -3.93 -1.91 -7.00
C LEU A 63 -3.30 -1.56 -5.66
N VAL A 64 -3.20 -2.54 -4.78
CA VAL A 64 -2.86 -2.35 -3.36
C VAL A 64 -1.66 -3.20 -2.99
N GLY A 65 -0.62 -2.55 -2.47
CA GLY A 65 0.50 -3.22 -1.84
C GLY A 65 0.13 -3.66 -0.41
N ALA A 66 0.47 -4.90 -0.06
CA ALA A 66 0.13 -5.54 1.20
C ALA A 66 1.26 -6.46 1.69
N ASN A 67 1.15 -6.97 2.92
CA ASN A 67 2.18 -7.82 3.52
C ASN A 67 2.49 -9.11 2.74
N LYS A 68 1.53 -9.66 1.98
CA LYS A 68 1.72 -10.90 1.20
C LYS A 68 2.03 -10.68 -0.28
N GLY A 69 1.87 -9.45 -0.78
CA GLY A 69 2.05 -9.17 -2.20
C GLY A 69 1.34 -7.91 -2.66
N ILE A 70 1.08 -7.84 -3.97
CA ILE A 70 0.24 -6.82 -4.59
C ILE A 70 -1.08 -7.45 -5.01
N TYR A 71 -2.18 -6.76 -4.73
CA TYR A 71 -3.54 -7.22 -4.97
C TYR A 71 -4.30 -6.23 -5.84
N SER A 72 -5.11 -6.76 -6.75
CA SER A 72 -6.11 -6.03 -7.52
C SER A 72 -7.46 -6.18 -6.82
N ILE A 73 -8.00 -5.11 -6.27
CA ILE A 73 -9.16 -5.11 -5.39
C ILE A 73 -10.30 -4.29 -5.98
N SER A 74 -11.47 -4.89 -6.13
CA SER A 74 -12.73 -4.18 -6.33
C SER A 74 -13.62 -4.32 -5.09
N PRO A 75 -14.75 -3.60 -4.99
CA PRO A 75 -15.69 -3.79 -3.88
C PRO A 75 -16.21 -5.24 -3.74
N GLN A 76 -16.15 -6.05 -4.82
CA GLN A 76 -16.70 -7.39 -4.88
C GLN A 76 -15.65 -8.50 -4.93
N THR A 77 -14.45 -8.21 -5.44
CA THR A 77 -13.41 -9.22 -5.70
C THR A 77 -12.03 -8.78 -5.27
N ILE A 78 -11.24 -9.73 -4.79
CA ILE A 78 -9.85 -9.55 -4.39
C ILE A 78 -9.02 -10.60 -5.15
N GLU A 79 -8.06 -10.16 -5.95
CA GLU A 79 -7.17 -11.01 -6.74
C GLU A 79 -5.71 -10.70 -6.42
N GLN A 80 -4.92 -11.73 -6.13
CA GLN A 80 -3.49 -11.55 -5.90
C GLN A 80 -2.75 -11.51 -7.25
N GLU A 81 -2.03 -10.43 -7.50
CA GLU A 81 -1.27 -10.20 -8.73
C GLU A 81 0.21 -10.61 -8.60
N ILE A 82 0.79 -10.36 -7.43
CA ILE A 82 2.20 -10.63 -7.13
C ILE A 82 2.30 -11.16 -5.72
N THR A 83 3.03 -12.26 -5.53
CA THR A 83 3.33 -12.82 -4.20
C THR A 83 4.75 -12.45 -3.75
N PHE A 84 4.93 -12.24 -2.45
CA PHE A 84 6.21 -11.97 -1.81
C PHE A 84 6.72 -13.14 -0.94
N GLU A 85 6.05 -14.29 -0.97
CA GLU A 85 6.37 -15.43 -0.09
C GLU A 85 7.84 -15.89 -0.16
N ASN A 86 8.48 -15.73 -1.31
CA ASN A 86 9.89 -16.12 -1.51
C ASN A 86 10.89 -14.99 -1.23
N ILE A 87 10.43 -13.81 -0.78
CA ILE A 87 11.28 -12.64 -0.60
C ILE A 87 11.46 -12.30 0.86
N PHE A 88 10.37 -12.32 1.63
CA PHE A 88 10.39 -12.14 3.06
C PHE A 88 9.24 -12.87 3.74
N ASP A 89 9.44 -13.23 4.99
CA ASP A 89 8.39 -13.80 5.83
C ASP A 89 7.36 -12.74 6.17
N SER A 90 6.14 -12.88 5.63
CA SER A 90 5.03 -11.94 5.87
C SER A 90 4.50 -11.94 7.31
N SER A 91 4.95 -12.88 8.17
CA SER A 91 4.69 -12.84 9.60
C SER A 91 5.62 -11.89 10.35
N GLU A 92 6.82 -11.63 9.81
CA GLU A 92 7.81 -10.72 10.37
C GLU A 92 7.82 -9.36 9.67
N TYR A 93 7.58 -9.32 8.37
CA TYR A 93 7.67 -8.12 7.54
C TYR A 93 6.34 -7.78 6.88
N ARG A 94 6.18 -6.51 6.53
CA ARG A 94 5.09 -6.01 5.68
C ARG A 94 5.61 -4.92 4.75
N LEU A 95 4.89 -4.68 3.67
CA LEU A 95 5.07 -3.42 2.96
C LEU A 95 4.68 -2.26 3.87
N ASN A 96 5.35 -1.13 3.69
CA ASN A 96 5.04 0.10 4.39
C ASN A 96 4.48 1.14 3.43
N ASP A 97 5.21 1.45 2.37
CA ASP A 97 4.83 2.43 1.36
C ASP A 97 5.38 2.04 -0.01
N GLY A 98 5.01 2.77 -1.06
CA GLY A 98 5.50 2.55 -2.41
C GLY A 98 4.83 3.43 -3.44
N CYS A 99 5.32 3.37 -4.66
CA CYS A 99 4.72 4.06 -5.80
C CYS A 99 4.74 3.22 -7.07
N LEU A 100 3.81 3.52 -7.97
CA LEU A 100 3.83 3.10 -9.36
C LEU A 100 4.68 4.10 -10.15
N LEU A 101 5.71 3.62 -10.86
CA LEU A 101 6.57 4.43 -11.70
C LEU A 101 5.94 4.65 -13.09
N ARG A 102 6.37 5.69 -13.81
CA ARG A 102 5.87 6.04 -15.15
C ARG A 102 6.07 4.95 -16.18
N ASP A 103 7.10 4.16 -16.01
CA ASP A 103 7.34 2.99 -16.87
C ASP A 103 6.42 1.80 -16.54
N GLY A 104 5.58 1.90 -15.50
CA GLY A 104 4.65 0.86 -15.04
C GLY A 104 5.28 -0.21 -14.15
N SER A 105 6.50 -0.01 -13.68
CA SER A 105 7.11 -0.78 -12.59
C SER A 105 6.76 -0.17 -11.23
N TYR A 106 7.17 -0.81 -10.13
CA TYR A 106 6.91 -0.33 -8.77
C TYR A 106 8.19 -0.18 -7.97
N LEU A 107 8.25 0.85 -7.13
CA LEU A 107 9.14 0.91 -5.98
C LEU A 107 8.32 0.64 -4.72
N LEU A 108 8.77 -0.31 -3.90
CA LEU A 108 8.07 -0.76 -2.71
C LEU A 108 9.02 -0.82 -1.53
N GLY A 109 8.63 -0.18 -0.43
CA GLY A 109 9.34 -0.24 0.83
C GLY A 109 8.73 -1.27 1.77
N PHE A 110 9.54 -2.09 2.41
CA PHE A 110 9.11 -3.02 3.43
C PHE A 110 9.80 -2.79 4.76
N MET A 111 9.12 -3.13 5.86
CA MET A 111 9.63 -2.94 7.22
C MET A 111 9.32 -4.16 8.09
N HIS A 112 10.09 -4.32 9.17
CA HIS A 112 9.80 -5.32 10.18
C HIS A 112 8.62 -4.88 11.06
N GLN A 113 7.65 -5.78 11.29
CA GLN A 113 6.39 -5.46 12.00
C GLN A 113 6.56 -5.24 13.51
N LYS A 114 7.49 -5.93 14.15
CA LYS A 114 7.57 -6.02 15.62
C LYS A 114 8.73 -5.26 16.25
N THR A 115 9.79 -4.96 15.52
CA THR A 115 11.01 -4.36 16.09
C THR A 115 11.55 -3.24 15.22
N HIS A 116 11.05 -2.03 15.44
CA HIS A 116 11.52 -0.84 14.74
C HIS A 116 13.01 -0.52 14.96
N ASN A 117 13.64 -1.07 16.00
CA ASN A 117 14.99 -0.70 16.40
C ASN A 117 16.11 -1.67 16.02
N ARG A 118 15.82 -2.91 15.63
CA ARG A 118 16.86 -3.94 15.46
C ARG A 118 16.87 -4.63 14.10
N LYS A 119 15.75 -4.67 13.40
CA LYS A 119 15.69 -5.28 12.08
C LYS A 119 15.47 -4.21 11.02
N ILE A 120 16.09 -4.46 9.91
CA ILE A 120 16.23 -3.54 8.80
C ILE A 120 15.12 -3.91 7.82
N GLY A 121 14.39 -2.93 7.36
CA GLY A 121 13.57 -3.05 6.17
C GLY A 121 14.42 -2.83 4.92
N GLY A 122 13.78 -2.61 3.79
CA GLY A 122 14.47 -2.37 2.54
C GLY A 122 13.53 -1.88 1.45
N ILE A 123 14.09 -1.77 0.25
CA ILE A 123 13.38 -1.26 -0.92
C ILE A 123 13.49 -2.29 -2.04
N PHE A 124 12.36 -2.61 -2.66
CA PHE A 124 12.29 -3.43 -3.88
C PHE A 124 11.94 -2.57 -5.09
N HIS A 125 12.48 -2.99 -6.22
CA HIS A 125 11.93 -2.69 -7.53
C HIS A 125 11.18 -3.92 -8.06
N VAL A 126 9.95 -3.72 -8.50
CA VAL A 126 9.15 -4.76 -9.16
C VAL A 126 8.92 -4.34 -10.60
N SER A 127 9.54 -5.03 -11.55
CA SER A 127 9.41 -4.73 -12.97
C SER A 127 8.01 -5.06 -13.52
N LYS A 128 7.68 -4.55 -14.71
CA LYS A 128 6.44 -4.91 -15.43
C LYS A 128 6.25 -6.42 -15.63
N ASN A 129 7.35 -7.15 -15.77
CA ASN A 129 7.34 -8.61 -15.92
C ASN A 129 7.27 -9.33 -14.58
N LYS A 130 6.95 -8.62 -13.51
CA LYS A 130 6.82 -9.13 -12.14
C LYS A 130 8.13 -9.68 -11.54
N ASN A 131 9.28 -9.35 -12.13
CA ASN A 131 10.59 -9.64 -11.54
C ASN A 131 10.85 -8.68 -10.39
N ILE A 132 11.29 -9.21 -9.26
CA ILE A 132 11.56 -8.46 -8.05
C ILE A 132 13.05 -8.36 -7.83
N THR A 133 13.55 -7.14 -7.66
CA THR A 133 14.95 -6.83 -7.39
C THR A 133 15.04 -6.06 -6.09
N LEU A 134 15.81 -6.57 -5.14
CA LEU A 134 16.11 -5.84 -3.92
C LEU A 134 17.14 -4.74 -4.22
N LEU A 135 16.79 -3.50 -3.88
CA LEU A 135 17.65 -2.33 -4.11
C LEU A 135 18.45 -1.95 -2.87
N ASP A 136 17.82 -2.01 -1.68
CA ASP A 136 18.45 -1.62 -0.42
C ASP A 136 17.90 -2.44 0.74
N TRP A 137 18.80 -2.82 1.68
CA TRP A 137 18.49 -3.52 2.94
C TRP A 137 18.67 -2.64 4.18
N ASN A 138 19.13 -1.40 4.05
CA ASN A 138 19.50 -0.56 5.20
C ASN A 138 18.44 0.47 5.59
N CYS A 139 17.26 0.40 4.99
CA CYS A 139 16.17 1.31 5.26
C CYS A 139 15.27 0.71 6.36
N LYS A 140 15.15 1.37 7.52
CA LYS A 140 14.34 0.82 8.63
C LYS A 140 12.84 0.87 8.34
N ILE A 141 12.36 2.02 7.90
CA ILE A 141 10.96 2.30 7.61
C ILE A 141 10.93 3.15 6.33
N PRO A 142 11.06 2.50 5.14
CA PRO A 142 10.98 3.21 3.88
C PRO A 142 9.61 3.86 3.75
N ASN A 143 9.60 5.14 3.40
CA ASN A 143 8.38 5.94 3.31
C ASN A 143 8.54 7.05 2.27
N THR A 144 7.43 7.55 1.72
CA THR A 144 7.38 8.69 0.81
C THR A 144 8.16 8.44 -0.48
N PHE A 145 7.66 7.54 -1.31
CA PHE A 145 8.20 7.31 -2.65
C PHE A 145 7.59 8.31 -3.64
N ILE A 146 8.44 9.04 -4.34
CA ILE A 146 8.06 10.03 -5.35
C ILE A 146 8.94 9.78 -6.59
N GLU A 147 8.30 9.82 -7.79
CA GLU A 147 8.98 9.85 -9.08
C GLU A 147 9.02 11.26 -9.65
#